data_b108f8a96e7add19e6291155bc466d8d
#
_entry.id   b108f8a96e7add19e6291155bc466d8d
#
_cell.length_a   1.000
_cell.length_b   1.000
_cell.length_c   1.000
_cell.angle_alpha   90.00
_cell.angle_beta   90.00
_cell.angle_gamma   90.00
#
_symmetry.space_group_name_H-M   'P 1'
#
loop_
_entity.id
_entity.type
_entity.pdbx_description
1 polymer ?
#
loop_
_entity_poly.entity_id
_entity_poly.type
_entity_poly.pdbx_seq_one_letter_code
_entity_poly.pdbx_strand_id
1 'polypeptide(L)'
;MAHNPNNNITIVGAGLAGSLLGLILQRRGYTVTMYERYNDVRQIPSAGRSINLVLTSRGLRAMKLLGDDRLIKDMYNLSVPVIGRVMHQDDGSEAFQRYGKDDSEFNLSISRYQLNIYLMNRAEEAGCKLNFGHNLESTDFSSLRHSNETVLRFTHEGGAQTKVIVTGPVLGADGAGSKLRYQLRDAGILDFTEEFNVQGYKEIQFPRNPNKKGGFCLNRDGLHIWPRTTHFIMALANEDGSFTGTLYMDRENHAESFKELKTYSQIQTFFEKYYPEALETLGPMDEIVRQMQENAVGLLGTVRATSYNYGGHCCLFGDAAHAITPFFGQGTNCSFEDCLVLFDLIFEHAPPNNMTTAGLARAFNLFTRERKPNADAIADMALDNFVEMRDRVGDAQFLLKKSVENLLENKFEDRFRSRYAMVCYGGGGNITYDAAQRLGEVQWGIVEDLVTAGVTSAEQVDLDRADALINQRLVPLMAEMQVDLTQIIHSVDDLKVPSSSSRL
;
A
#
# COMPACT_ATOMS: atom_id res chain seq x y z
N MET A 1 -20.10 -20.04 -22.24
CA MET A 1 -21.24 -19.60 -21.41
C MET A 1 -21.94 -18.49 -22.15
N ALA A 2 -23.29 -18.48 -22.22
CA ALA A 2 -24.01 -17.40 -22.87
C ALA A 2 -23.77 -16.07 -22.15
N HIS A 3 -23.50 -15.03 -22.91
CA HIS A 3 -23.22 -13.67 -22.37
C HIS A 3 -24.53 -13.15 -21.76
N ASN A 4 -24.54 -12.98 -20.42
CA ASN A 4 -25.67 -12.31 -19.75
C ASN A 4 -25.39 -10.79 -19.77
N PRO A 5 -26.15 -9.97 -20.50
CA PRO A 5 -25.88 -8.54 -20.64
C PRO A 5 -26.00 -7.75 -19.32
N ASN A 6 -26.54 -8.36 -18.26
CA ASN A 6 -26.78 -7.73 -16.97
C ASN A 6 -25.63 -7.87 -15.98
N ASN A 7 -24.51 -8.56 -16.32
CA ASN A 7 -23.38 -8.77 -15.42
C ASN A 7 -22.10 -8.01 -15.82
N ASN A 8 -22.25 -6.99 -16.68
CA ASN A 8 -21.13 -6.17 -17.14
C ASN A 8 -20.66 -5.19 -16.06
N ILE A 9 -19.35 -5.17 -15.82
CA ILE A 9 -18.69 -4.21 -14.92
C ILE A 9 -17.60 -3.50 -15.70
N THR A 10 -17.58 -2.17 -15.59
CA THR A 10 -16.53 -1.34 -16.19
C THR A 10 -15.58 -0.85 -15.12
N ILE A 11 -14.27 -1.02 -15.33
CA ILE A 11 -13.22 -0.50 -14.43
C ILE A 11 -12.43 0.58 -15.16
N VAL A 12 -12.29 1.74 -14.55
CA VAL A 12 -11.41 2.82 -15.04
C VAL A 12 -10.11 2.77 -14.25
N GLY A 13 -9.02 2.46 -14.96
CA GLY A 13 -7.69 2.22 -14.42
C GLY A 13 -7.36 0.72 -14.34
N ALA A 14 -6.31 0.28 -15.07
CA ALA A 14 -5.76 -1.07 -15.00
C ALA A 14 -4.43 -1.11 -14.21
N GLY A 15 -4.32 -0.28 -13.15
CA GLY A 15 -3.27 -0.38 -12.15
C GLY A 15 -3.43 -1.65 -11.30
N LEU A 16 -2.67 -1.73 -10.21
CA LEU A 16 -2.64 -2.92 -9.33
C LEU A 16 -4.04 -3.31 -8.81
N ALA A 17 -4.76 -2.35 -8.23
CA ALA A 17 -6.09 -2.59 -7.66
C ALA A 17 -7.13 -2.93 -8.75
N GLY A 18 -7.15 -2.15 -9.84
CA GLY A 18 -8.09 -2.39 -10.95
C GLY A 18 -7.90 -3.75 -11.61
N SER A 19 -6.63 -4.15 -11.85
CA SER A 19 -6.30 -5.45 -12.45
C SER A 19 -6.65 -6.61 -11.51
N LEU A 20 -6.38 -6.48 -10.20
CA LEU A 20 -6.71 -7.51 -9.21
C LEU A 20 -8.23 -7.68 -9.07
N LEU A 21 -8.97 -6.59 -8.88
CA LEU A 21 -10.44 -6.67 -8.76
C LEU A 21 -11.07 -7.19 -10.05
N GLY A 22 -10.57 -6.75 -11.22
CA GLY A 22 -11.02 -7.23 -12.52
C GLY A 22 -10.83 -8.74 -12.65
N LEU A 23 -9.66 -9.27 -12.28
CA LEU A 23 -9.36 -10.69 -12.26
C LEU A 23 -10.33 -11.47 -11.34
N ILE A 24 -10.57 -10.97 -10.12
CA ILE A 24 -11.47 -11.60 -9.14
C ILE A 24 -12.89 -11.65 -9.70
N LEU A 25 -13.43 -10.53 -10.15
CA LEU A 25 -14.78 -10.42 -10.69
C LEU A 25 -14.99 -11.31 -11.93
N GLN A 26 -14.02 -11.27 -12.86
CA GLN A 26 -14.10 -12.08 -14.10
C GLN A 26 -14.14 -13.59 -13.78
N ARG A 27 -13.28 -14.06 -12.88
CA ARG A 27 -13.28 -15.47 -12.45
C ARG A 27 -14.55 -15.91 -11.72
N ARG A 28 -15.30 -14.95 -11.19
CA ARG A 28 -16.55 -15.20 -10.46
C ARG A 28 -17.81 -14.99 -11.32
N GLY A 29 -17.63 -14.86 -12.64
CA GLY A 29 -18.74 -14.88 -13.61
C GLY A 29 -19.27 -13.52 -14.01
N TYR A 30 -18.65 -12.42 -13.58
CA TYR A 30 -18.91 -11.10 -14.13
C TYR A 30 -18.18 -10.93 -15.47
N THR A 31 -18.63 -10.00 -16.29
CA THR A 31 -17.95 -9.62 -17.53
C THR A 31 -17.26 -8.28 -17.32
N VAL A 32 -15.93 -8.27 -17.33
CA VAL A 32 -15.15 -7.11 -16.97
C VAL A 32 -14.49 -6.45 -18.18
N THR A 33 -14.71 -5.14 -18.34
CA THR A 33 -14.00 -4.28 -19.28
C THR A 33 -13.22 -3.23 -18.54
N MET A 34 -11.92 -3.12 -18.81
CA MET A 34 -11.02 -2.14 -18.19
C MET A 34 -10.54 -1.11 -19.21
N TYR A 35 -10.40 0.15 -18.78
CA TYR A 35 -9.86 1.26 -19.56
C TYR A 35 -8.65 1.86 -18.84
N GLU A 36 -7.49 1.84 -19.50
CA GLU A 36 -6.22 2.33 -18.97
C GLU A 36 -5.74 3.54 -19.78
N ARG A 37 -5.33 4.60 -19.09
CA ARG A 37 -4.89 5.86 -19.73
C ARG A 37 -3.57 5.73 -20.47
N TYR A 38 -2.66 4.91 -19.96
CA TYR A 38 -1.37 4.67 -20.60
C TYR A 38 -1.49 3.66 -21.75
N ASN A 39 -0.54 3.72 -22.67
CA ASN A 39 -0.30 2.64 -23.62
C ASN A 39 0.10 1.37 -22.86
N ASP A 40 0.02 0.23 -23.53
CA ASP A 40 0.34 -1.05 -22.90
C ASP A 40 1.74 -1.03 -22.30
N VAL A 41 1.81 -0.97 -20.98
CA VAL A 41 3.07 -0.89 -20.23
C VAL A 41 3.99 -2.08 -20.47
N ARG A 42 3.45 -3.22 -20.92
CA ARG A 42 4.22 -4.42 -21.27
C ARG A 42 5.10 -4.22 -22.50
N GLN A 43 4.78 -3.22 -23.34
CA GLN A 43 5.50 -2.86 -24.55
C GLN A 43 6.52 -1.73 -24.32
N ILE A 44 6.52 -1.13 -23.15
CA ILE A 44 7.43 -0.03 -22.81
C ILE A 44 8.59 -0.61 -21.98
N PRO A 45 9.86 -0.46 -22.40
CA PRO A 45 10.97 -0.86 -21.56
C PRO A 45 10.88 -0.18 -20.20
N SER A 46 11.08 -0.94 -19.13
CA SER A 46 11.05 -0.38 -17.78
C SER A 46 12.22 0.60 -17.65
N ALA A 47 11.93 1.88 -17.78
CA ALA A 47 12.92 2.95 -17.70
C ALA A 47 13.20 3.33 -16.23
N GLY A 48 13.45 2.36 -15.35
CA GLY A 48 13.88 2.63 -13.98
C GLY A 48 12.92 3.48 -13.12
N ARG A 49 11.62 3.42 -13.36
CA ARG A 49 10.62 4.28 -12.69
C ARG A 49 9.61 3.50 -11.86
N SER A 50 10.08 2.50 -11.15
CA SER A 50 9.17 1.68 -10.35
C SER A 50 9.72 1.49 -8.96
N ILE A 51 9.12 2.18 -7.98
CA ILE A 51 9.39 1.91 -6.57
C ILE A 51 9.06 0.46 -6.22
N ASN A 52 9.79 -0.12 -5.28
CA ASN A 52 9.41 -1.39 -4.71
C ASN A 52 8.26 -1.19 -3.73
N LEU A 53 7.34 -2.13 -3.77
CA LEU A 53 6.22 -2.23 -2.86
C LEU A 53 6.54 -3.22 -1.76
N VAL A 54 5.92 -3.04 -0.63
CA VAL A 54 5.93 -3.99 0.47
C VAL A 54 4.58 -4.69 0.51
N LEU A 55 4.54 -5.98 0.13
CA LEU A 55 3.35 -6.81 0.29
C LEU A 55 3.39 -7.51 1.65
N THR A 56 2.28 -7.46 2.36
CA THR A 56 2.07 -8.12 3.65
C THR A 56 0.99 -9.21 3.52
N SER A 57 0.80 -10.01 4.56
CA SER A 57 -0.27 -11.02 4.58
C SER A 57 -1.65 -10.41 4.31
N ARG A 58 -1.88 -9.16 4.72
CA ARG A 58 -3.10 -8.40 4.46
C ARG A 58 -3.39 -8.25 2.96
N GLY A 59 -2.41 -7.81 2.18
CA GLY A 59 -2.57 -7.65 0.72
C GLY A 59 -2.67 -8.98 -0.01
N LEU A 60 -1.87 -9.96 0.40
CA LEU A 60 -1.86 -11.29 -0.21
C LEU A 60 -3.16 -12.08 0.00
N ARG A 61 -3.94 -11.76 1.05
CA ARG A 61 -5.24 -12.38 1.31
C ARG A 61 -6.22 -12.20 0.13
N ALA A 62 -6.23 -11.03 -0.51
CA ALA A 62 -7.08 -10.81 -1.68
C ALA A 62 -6.74 -11.74 -2.85
N MET A 63 -5.47 -12.12 -3.00
CA MET A 63 -5.05 -13.07 -4.03
C MET A 63 -5.42 -14.51 -3.69
N LYS A 64 -5.41 -14.88 -2.39
CA LYS A 64 -5.86 -16.22 -1.94
C LYS A 64 -7.32 -16.49 -2.21
N LEU A 65 -8.19 -15.47 -2.27
CA LEU A 65 -9.59 -15.61 -2.66
C LEU A 65 -9.80 -16.25 -4.04
N LEU A 66 -8.78 -16.12 -4.92
CA LEU A 66 -8.85 -16.69 -6.25
C LEU A 66 -8.75 -18.22 -6.27
N GLY A 67 -8.39 -18.85 -5.13
CA GLY A 67 -8.26 -20.30 -5.02
C GLY A 67 -7.19 -20.89 -5.94
N ASP A 68 -6.21 -20.08 -6.35
CA ASP A 68 -5.13 -20.48 -7.26
C ASP A 68 -3.80 -20.35 -6.51
N ASP A 69 -3.31 -21.46 -5.98
CA ASP A 69 -2.05 -21.52 -5.23
C ASP A 69 -0.84 -21.05 -6.05
N ARG A 70 -0.94 -21.08 -7.39
CA ARG A 70 0.12 -20.58 -8.28
C ARG A 70 0.29 -19.07 -8.11
N LEU A 71 -0.78 -18.31 -7.87
CA LEU A 71 -0.69 -16.87 -7.65
C LEU A 71 0.20 -16.54 -6.45
N ILE A 72 0.02 -17.24 -5.35
CA ILE A 72 0.83 -17.01 -4.15
C ILE A 72 2.28 -17.43 -4.40
N LYS A 73 2.50 -18.60 -5.03
CA LYS A 73 3.85 -19.05 -5.40
C LYS A 73 4.55 -18.06 -6.33
N ASP A 74 3.81 -17.49 -7.30
CA ASP A 74 4.35 -16.50 -8.22
C ASP A 74 4.71 -15.20 -7.50
N MET A 75 3.94 -14.78 -6.48
CA MET A 75 4.29 -13.63 -5.64
C MET A 75 5.62 -13.85 -4.90
N TYR A 76 5.83 -15.04 -4.33
CA TYR A 76 7.12 -15.37 -3.71
C TYR A 76 8.27 -15.39 -4.73
N ASN A 77 8.04 -15.90 -5.94
CA ASN A 77 9.05 -15.95 -6.99
C ASN A 77 9.42 -14.55 -7.54
N LEU A 78 8.48 -13.59 -7.50
CA LEU A 78 8.67 -12.22 -8.00
C LEU A 78 9.12 -11.25 -6.91
N SER A 79 9.40 -11.73 -5.70
CA SER A 79 9.68 -10.88 -4.55
C SER A 79 10.89 -11.35 -3.74
N VAL A 80 11.36 -10.45 -2.89
CA VAL A 80 12.42 -10.72 -1.92
C VAL A 80 11.83 -10.58 -0.52
N PRO A 81 12.00 -11.59 0.38
CA PRO A 81 11.59 -11.47 1.78
C PRO A 81 12.33 -10.34 2.49
N VAL A 82 11.63 -9.59 3.33
CA VAL A 82 12.17 -8.50 4.16
C VAL A 82 11.77 -8.74 5.61
N ILE A 83 12.74 -9.12 6.43
CA ILE A 83 12.54 -9.54 7.83
C ILE A 83 12.71 -8.41 8.84
N GLY A 84 13.24 -7.25 8.41
CA GLY A 84 13.46 -6.11 9.29
C GLY A 84 14.01 -4.88 8.57
N ARG A 85 14.34 -3.87 9.37
CA ARG A 85 14.98 -2.63 8.93
C ARG A 85 16.47 -2.66 9.27
N VAL A 86 17.31 -2.19 8.36
CA VAL A 86 18.73 -1.93 8.58
C VAL A 86 18.91 -0.40 8.60
N MET A 87 19.21 0.13 9.77
CA MET A 87 19.41 1.56 9.97
C MET A 87 20.89 1.88 9.81
N HIS A 88 21.24 2.75 8.86
CA HIS A 88 22.60 3.22 8.62
C HIS A 88 22.81 4.58 9.27
N GLN A 89 23.51 4.60 10.40
CA GLN A 89 23.73 5.81 11.19
C GLN A 89 24.79 6.73 10.56
N ASP A 90 24.83 7.98 10.99
CA ASP A 90 25.78 9.00 10.49
C ASP A 90 27.23 8.65 10.80
N ASP A 91 27.49 7.86 11.86
CA ASP A 91 28.81 7.39 12.24
C ASP A 91 29.28 6.14 11.45
N GLY A 92 28.47 5.68 10.48
CA GLY A 92 28.72 4.48 9.68
C GLY A 92 28.35 3.16 10.37
N SER A 93 27.79 3.20 11.59
CA SER A 93 27.28 1.99 12.25
C SER A 93 25.94 1.55 11.67
N GLU A 94 25.68 0.25 11.78
CA GLU A 94 24.40 -0.35 11.35
C GLU A 94 23.64 -0.92 12.57
N ALA A 95 22.32 -0.68 12.61
CA ALA A 95 21.44 -1.29 13.59
C ALA A 95 20.32 -2.05 12.86
N PHE A 96 20.13 -3.32 13.20
CA PHE A 96 19.06 -4.14 12.65
C PHE A 96 17.85 -4.16 13.60
N GLN A 97 16.67 -3.86 13.06
CA GLN A 97 15.40 -3.92 13.78
C GLN A 97 14.47 -4.90 13.08
N ARG A 98 14.19 -6.03 13.72
CA ARG A 98 13.27 -7.04 13.20
C ARG A 98 11.83 -6.51 13.16
N TYR A 99 11.05 -6.90 12.15
CA TYR A 99 9.63 -6.55 12.03
C TYR A 99 8.73 -7.37 12.93
N GLY A 100 9.01 -8.65 13.05
CA GLY A 100 8.24 -9.59 13.81
C GLY A 100 9.08 -10.28 14.91
N LYS A 101 8.47 -11.24 15.59
CA LYS A 101 9.11 -12.00 16.68
C LYS A 101 10.24 -12.91 16.20
N ASP A 102 10.13 -13.44 14.98
CA ASP A 102 11.10 -14.36 14.37
C ASP A 102 11.11 -14.23 12.83
N ASP A 103 11.86 -15.08 12.12
CA ASP A 103 12.03 -15.04 10.67
C ASP A 103 10.79 -15.52 9.90
N SER A 104 9.76 -16.03 10.56
CA SER A 104 8.48 -16.37 9.93
C SER A 104 7.60 -15.15 9.68
N GLU A 105 7.83 -14.05 10.41
CA GLU A 105 7.13 -12.78 10.26
C GLU A 105 7.93 -11.85 9.33
N PHE A 106 7.63 -11.87 8.04
CA PHE A 106 8.30 -11.08 7.02
C PHE A 106 7.31 -10.44 6.04
N ASN A 107 7.77 -9.42 5.37
CA ASN A 107 7.09 -8.80 4.25
C ASN A 107 7.77 -9.20 2.94
N LEU A 108 7.12 -8.95 1.81
CA LEU A 108 7.66 -9.21 0.49
C LEU A 108 7.95 -7.89 -0.24
N SER A 109 9.22 -7.67 -0.60
CA SER A 109 9.60 -6.58 -1.52
C SER A 109 9.37 -7.03 -2.95
N ILE A 110 8.57 -6.28 -3.69
CA ILE A 110 8.24 -6.59 -5.09
C ILE A 110 8.25 -5.33 -5.95
N SER A 111 8.76 -5.44 -7.16
CA SER A 111 8.67 -4.36 -8.13
C SER A 111 7.20 -4.07 -8.49
N ARG A 112 6.77 -2.82 -8.29
CA ARG A 112 5.42 -2.37 -8.67
C ARG A 112 5.12 -2.64 -10.16
N TYR A 113 6.11 -2.43 -11.02
CA TYR A 113 6.00 -2.65 -12.45
C TYR A 113 5.77 -4.13 -12.78
N GLN A 114 6.58 -5.03 -12.23
CA GLN A 114 6.43 -6.48 -12.45
C GLN A 114 5.10 -7.00 -11.92
N LEU A 115 4.68 -6.57 -10.72
CA LEU A 115 3.40 -6.95 -10.14
C LEU A 115 2.23 -6.47 -11.01
N ASN A 116 2.30 -5.24 -11.57
CA ASN A 116 1.24 -4.72 -12.42
C ASN A 116 1.11 -5.51 -13.72
N ILE A 117 2.23 -5.80 -14.39
CA ILE A 117 2.27 -6.66 -15.59
C ILE A 117 1.69 -8.04 -15.27
N TYR A 118 2.11 -8.64 -14.17
CA TYR A 118 1.63 -9.95 -13.76
C TYR A 118 0.10 -9.95 -13.61
N LEU A 119 -0.46 -9.00 -12.86
CA LEU A 119 -1.91 -8.91 -12.63
C LEU A 119 -2.70 -8.61 -13.90
N MET A 120 -2.19 -7.73 -14.79
CA MET A 120 -2.81 -7.47 -16.10
C MET A 120 -2.87 -8.74 -16.95
N ASN A 121 -1.75 -9.48 -17.05
CA ASN A 121 -1.71 -10.75 -17.82
C ASN A 121 -2.71 -11.75 -17.25
N ARG A 122 -2.76 -11.92 -15.94
CA ARG A 122 -3.71 -12.84 -15.30
C ARG A 122 -5.17 -12.42 -15.50
N ALA A 123 -5.45 -11.11 -15.50
CA ALA A 123 -6.80 -10.58 -15.76
C ALA A 123 -7.22 -10.84 -17.23
N GLU A 124 -6.33 -10.60 -18.17
CA GLU A 124 -6.58 -10.84 -19.60
C GLU A 124 -6.74 -12.33 -19.90
N GLU A 125 -5.88 -13.19 -19.33
CA GLU A 125 -6.01 -14.66 -19.42
C GLU A 125 -7.34 -15.18 -18.84
N ALA A 126 -7.88 -14.52 -17.83
CA ALA A 126 -9.20 -14.84 -17.26
C ALA A 126 -10.36 -14.36 -18.14
N GLY A 127 -10.09 -13.53 -19.15
CA GLY A 127 -11.09 -13.03 -20.10
C GLY A 127 -11.51 -11.57 -19.89
N CYS A 128 -10.83 -10.81 -19.03
CA CYS A 128 -11.04 -9.37 -18.96
C CYS A 128 -10.65 -8.70 -20.28
N LYS A 129 -11.44 -7.71 -20.69
CA LYS A 129 -11.09 -6.88 -21.85
C LYS A 129 -10.33 -5.65 -21.39
N LEU A 130 -9.05 -5.54 -21.77
CA LEU A 130 -8.19 -4.38 -21.49
C LEU A 130 -8.17 -3.44 -22.71
N ASN A 131 -8.45 -2.15 -22.48
CA ASN A 131 -8.39 -1.10 -23.50
C ASN A 131 -7.36 -0.07 -23.04
N PHE A 132 -6.20 -0.04 -23.68
CA PHE A 132 -5.11 0.88 -23.39
C PHE A 132 -5.25 2.20 -24.15
N GLY A 133 -4.52 3.25 -23.70
CA GLY A 133 -4.53 4.57 -24.34
C GLY A 133 -5.86 5.31 -24.16
N HIS A 134 -6.68 4.94 -23.18
CA HIS A 134 -7.99 5.53 -22.89
C HIS A 134 -7.92 6.41 -21.64
N ASN A 135 -7.53 7.66 -21.79
CA ASN A 135 -7.48 8.63 -20.70
C ASN A 135 -8.88 9.21 -20.45
N LEU A 136 -9.49 8.90 -19.31
CA LEU A 136 -10.82 9.41 -18.95
C LEU A 136 -10.80 10.95 -18.90
N GLU A 137 -11.62 11.58 -19.72
CA GLU A 137 -11.80 13.03 -19.77
C GLU A 137 -13.04 13.46 -18.99
N SER A 138 -14.19 12.84 -19.28
CA SER A 138 -15.44 13.13 -18.60
C SER A 138 -16.37 11.95 -18.47
N THR A 139 -17.23 12.01 -17.47
CA THR A 139 -18.29 11.03 -17.19
C THR A 139 -19.62 11.77 -17.12
N ASP A 140 -20.60 11.29 -17.84
CA ASP A 140 -21.94 11.87 -17.82
C ASP A 140 -22.92 10.90 -17.16
N PHE A 141 -23.41 11.29 -16.01
CA PHE A 141 -24.39 10.56 -15.21
C PHE A 141 -25.83 11.02 -15.45
N SER A 142 -26.08 11.98 -16.37
CA SER A 142 -27.42 12.55 -16.58
C SER A 142 -28.44 11.54 -17.12
N SER A 143 -27.96 10.59 -17.92
CA SER A 143 -28.79 9.50 -18.48
C SER A 143 -29.28 8.49 -17.45
N LEU A 144 -28.67 8.43 -16.26
CA LEU A 144 -29.05 7.48 -15.19
C LEU A 144 -30.50 7.61 -14.75
N ARG A 145 -31.08 8.80 -14.88
CA ARG A 145 -32.48 9.07 -14.52
C ARG A 145 -33.49 8.41 -15.48
N HIS A 146 -33.05 8.04 -16.69
CA HIS A 146 -33.94 7.62 -17.77
C HIS A 146 -33.59 6.24 -18.35
N SER A 147 -32.30 5.90 -18.49
CA SER A 147 -31.86 4.69 -19.21
C SER A 147 -30.89 3.80 -18.43
N ASN A 148 -30.56 4.15 -17.19
CA ASN A 148 -29.56 3.43 -16.38
C ASN A 148 -28.16 3.35 -17.07
N GLU A 149 -27.84 4.34 -17.90
CA GLU A 149 -26.61 4.41 -18.68
C GLU A 149 -25.66 5.47 -18.12
N THR A 150 -24.38 5.15 -18.12
CA THR A 150 -23.30 6.12 -17.85
C THR A 150 -22.51 6.32 -19.13
N VAL A 151 -22.22 7.56 -19.49
CA VAL A 151 -21.41 7.87 -20.66
C VAL A 151 -20.01 8.24 -20.24
N LEU A 152 -19.03 7.46 -20.69
CA LEU A 152 -17.60 7.75 -20.48
C LEU A 152 -17.03 8.35 -21.77
N ARG A 153 -16.29 9.45 -21.64
CA ARG A 153 -15.54 10.06 -22.75
C ARG A 153 -14.05 9.93 -22.45
N PHE A 154 -13.33 9.37 -23.39
CA PHE A 154 -11.89 9.17 -23.32
C PHE A 154 -11.19 9.98 -24.39
N THR A 155 -10.02 10.52 -24.03
CA THR A 155 -9.08 11.17 -24.95
C THR A 155 -7.91 10.22 -25.18
N HIS A 156 -7.48 10.07 -26.42
CA HIS A 156 -6.32 9.29 -26.83
C HIS A 156 -5.10 10.16 -27.09
N GLU A 157 -3.93 9.54 -27.20
CA GLU A 157 -2.75 10.20 -27.71
C GLU A 157 -3.03 10.80 -29.09
N GLY A 158 -2.64 12.05 -29.31
CA GLY A 158 -2.98 12.79 -30.55
C GLY A 158 -4.35 13.51 -30.52
N GLY A 159 -5.10 13.43 -29.40
CA GLY A 159 -6.31 14.24 -29.17
C GLY A 159 -7.61 13.62 -29.73
N ALA A 160 -7.56 12.43 -30.31
CA ALA A 160 -8.77 11.71 -30.72
C ALA A 160 -9.64 11.38 -29.50
N GLN A 161 -10.97 11.40 -29.65
CA GLN A 161 -11.92 11.11 -28.59
C GLN A 161 -12.74 9.87 -28.88
N THR A 162 -13.05 9.10 -27.84
CA THR A 162 -13.96 7.96 -27.88
C THR A 162 -15.06 8.12 -26.84
N LYS A 163 -16.30 7.88 -27.25
CA LYS A 163 -17.47 7.81 -26.36
C LYS A 163 -17.87 6.36 -26.15
N VAL A 164 -17.95 5.97 -24.86
CA VAL A 164 -18.41 4.63 -24.46
C VAL A 164 -19.66 4.79 -23.61
N ILE A 165 -20.71 4.03 -23.93
CA ILE A 165 -21.94 3.97 -23.14
C ILE A 165 -21.91 2.65 -22.38
N VAL A 166 -22.03 2.73 -21.05
CA VAL A 166 -22.03 1.58 -20.16
C VAL A 166 -23.34 1.49 -19.39
N THR A 167 -23.90 0.29 -19.28
CA THR A 167 -25.16 0.01 -18.60
C THR A 167 -24.96 -0.62 -17.21
N GLY A 168 -23.75 -1.07 -16.92
CA GLY A 168 -23.35 -1.61 -15.61
C GLY A 168 -22.67 -0.56 -14.74
N PRO A 169 -22.21 -0.96 -13.54
CA PRO A 169 -21.49 -0.05 -12.65
C PRO A 169 -20.12 0.32 -13.24
N VAL A 170 -19.67 1.53 -12.91
CA VAL A 170 -18.32 2.02 -13.17
C VAL A 170 -17.52 1.98 -11.87
N LEU A 171 -16.45 1.20 -11.84
CA LEU A 171 -15.54 1.12 -10.71
C LEU A 171 -14.29 1.96 -10.99
N GLY A 172 -14.00 2.93 -10.13
CA GLY A 172 -12.87 3.84 -10.28
C GLY A 172 -11.65 3.33 -9.54
N ALA A 173 -10.61 2.97 -10.31
CA ALA A 173 -9.27 2.56 -9.86
C ALA A 173 -8.17 3.39 -10.54
N ASP A 174 -8.48 4.64 -10.90
CA ASP A 174 -7.65 5.53 -11.72
C ASP A 174 -6.60 6.31 -10.90
N GLY A 175 -6.33 5.84 -9.67
CA GLY A 175 -5.21 6.24 -8.84
C GLY A 175 -5.40 7.57 -8.10
N ALA A 176 -4.34 8.04 -7.44
CA ALA A 176 -4.38 9.23 -6.57
C ALA A 176 -4.93 10.48 -7.27
N GLY A 177 -4.61 10.67 -8.56
CA GLY A 177 -5.14 11.75 -9.38
C GLY A 177 -6.47 11.43 -10.09
N SER A 178 -7.35 10.64 -9.47
CA SER A 178 -8.58 10.11 -10.06
C SER A 178 -9.46 11.17 -10.71
N LYS A 179 -9.61 11.07 -12.02
CA LYS A 179 -10.54 11.93 -12.78
C LYS A 179 -12.00 11.64 -12.41
N LEU A 180 -12.30 10.36 -12.15
CA LEU A 180 -13.66 9.98 -11.74
C LEU A 180 -14.04 10.61 -10.39
N ARG A 181 -13.11 10.66 -9.41
CA ARG A 181 -13.33 11.35 -8.13
C ARG A 181 -13.64 12.82 -8.32
N TYR A 182 -12.86 13.53 -9.14
CA TYR A 182 -13.10 14.94 -9.44
C TYR A 182 -14.48 15.18 -10.07
N GLN A 183 -14.91 14.30 -10.97
CA GLN A 183 -16.21 14.44 -11.64
C GLN A 183 -17.38 14.14 -10.71
N LEU A 184 -17.22 13.20 -9.78
CA LEU A 184 -18.23 12.95 -8.74
C LEU A 184 -18.36 14.15 -7.80
N ARG A 185 -17.27 14.84 -7.47
CA ARG A 185 -17.28 16.10 -6.73
C ARG A 185 -17.99 17.20 -7.51
N ASP A 186 -17.62 17.39 -8.77
CA ASP A 186 -18.18 18.46 -9.63
C ASP A 186 -19.68 18.25 -9.89
N ALA A 187 -20.16 17.01 -9.80
CA ALA A 187 -21.57 16.64 -9.83
C ALA A 187 -22.27 16.79 -8.47
N GLY A 188 -21.56 17.20 -7.42
CA GLY A 188 -22.11 17.37 -6.06
C GLY A 188 -22.47 16.05 -5.35
N ILE A 189 -21.83 14.93 -5.74
CA ILE A 189 -22.13 13.60 -5.22
C ILE A 189 -21.29 13.28 -3.98
N LEU A 190 -20.03 13.66 -3.99
CA LEU A 190 -19.09 13.51 -2.88
C LEU A 190 -18.20 14.73 -2.79
N ASP A 191 -17.44 14.84 -1.70
CA ASP A 191 -16.35 15.79 -1.55
C ASP A 191 -15.09 15.05 -1.12
N PHE A 192 -13.91 15.68 -1.22
CA PHE A 192 -12.66 15.09 -0.79
C PHE A 192 -11.62 16.16 -0.48
N THR A 193 -10.62 15.80 0.32
CA THR A 193 -9.41 16.58 0.56
C THR A 193 -8.21 15.91 -0.11
N GLU A 194 -7.27 16.73 -0.55
CA GLU A 194 -5.94 16.32 -1.03
C GLU A 194 -4.90 17.12 -0.26
N GLU A 195 -4.12 16.43 0.55
CA GLU A 195 -3.07 17.03 1.36
C GLU A 195 -1.71 16.58 0.86
N PHE A 196 -0.93 17.51 0.31
CA PHE A 196 0.40 17.21 -0.19
C PHE A 196 1.47 17.58 0.83
N ASN A 197 2.40 16.66 1.06
CA ASN A 197 3.55 16.90 1.89
C ASN A 197 4.48 17.95 1.25
N VAL A 198 5.24 18.64 2.08
CA VAL A 198 6.35 19.52 1.63
C VAL A 198 7.42 18.68 0.94
N GLN A 199 7.64 17.46 1.42
CA GLN A 199 8.55 16.49 0.86
C GLN A 199 8.03 15.91 -0.46
N GLY A 200 8.97 15.53 -1.30
CA GLY A 200 8.77 14.66 -2.45
C GLY A 200 9.76 13.49 -2.38
N TYR A 201 9.80 12.73 -3.44
CA TYR A 201 10.77 11.64 -3.55
C TYR A 201 11.36 11.54 -4.95
N LYS A 202 12.57 10.99 -5.04
CA LYS A 202 13.19 10.52 -6.28
C LYS A 202 13.68 9.11 -6.14
N GLU A 203 13.52 8.34 -7.21
CA GLU A 203 14.13 7.02 -7.29
C GLU A 203 15.64 7.14 -7.49
N ILE A 204 16.38 6.28 -6.79
CA ILE A 204 17.82 6.10 -6.92
C ILE A 204 18.10 4.61 -6.89
N GLN A 205 18.79 4.10 -7.90
CA GLN A 205 19.12 2.68 -7.98
C GLN A 205 20.48 2.36 -7.36
N PHE A 206 20.54 1.25 -6.67
CA PHE A 206 21.76 0.62 -6.22
C PHE A 206 22.03 -0.56 -7.17
N PRO A 207 23.09 -0.49 -8.00
CA PRO A 207 23.34 -1.52 -8.99
C PRO A 207 23.72 -2.84 -8.33
N ARG A 208 23.42 -3.95 -9.01
CA ARG A 208 23.92 -5.25 -8.57
C ARG A 208 25.46 -5.26 -8.56
N ASN A 209 26.03 -5.92 -7.58
CA ASN A 209 27.47 -6.14 -7.51
C ASN A 209 27.84 -7.55 -8.04
N PRO A 210 28.42 -7.68 -9.24
CA PRO A 210 28.71 -8.98 -9.84
C PRO A 210 29.72 -9.82 -9.02
N ASN A 211 30.47 -9.18 -8.12
CA ASN A 211 31.49 -9.84 -7.29
C ASN A 211 30.91 -10.40 -5.97
N LYS A 212 29.63 -10.11 -5.67
CA LYS A 212 28.95 -10.63 -4.45
C LYS A 212 27.97 -11.73 -4.82
N LYS A 213 27.77 -12.68 -3.89
CA LYS A 213 26.81 -13.76 -4.05
C LYS A 213 25.40 -13.21 -4.29
N GLY A 214 24.76 -13.65 -5.37
CA GLY A 214 23.45 -13.15 -5.78
C GLY A 214 23.44 -11.74 -6.35
N GLY A 215 24.56 -11.01 -6.31
CA GLY A 215 24.66 -9.63 -6.78
C GLY A 215 24.33 -8.56 -5.74
N PHE A 216 23.91 -8.95 -4.54
CA PHE A 216 23.45 -8.01 -3.50
C PHE A 216 24.61 -7.22 -2.90
N CYS A 217 24.58 -5.90 -3.03
CA CYS A 217 25.57 -5.00 -2.43
C CYS A 217 25.29 -4.73 -0.94
N LEU A 218 24.06 -4.86 -0.51
CA LEU A 218 23.56 -4.68 0.86
C LEU A 218 22.94 -5.98 1.38
N ASN A 219 22.48 -6.00 2.64
CA ASN A 219 21.73 -7.13 3.18
C ASN A 219 20.41 -7.31 2.40
N ARG A 220 20.26 -8.45 1.73
CA ARG A 220 19.11 -8.79 0.90
C ARG A 220 17.78 -8.74 1.66
N ASP A 221 17.78 -9.21 2.90
CA ASP A 221 16.55 -9.45 3.66
C ASP A 221 16.15 -8.26 4.55
N GLY A 222 16.73 -7.07 4.28
CA GLY A 222 16.48 -5.84 5.01
C GLY A 222 15.87 -4.71 4.18
N LEU A 223 15.00 -3.91 4.80
CA LEU A 223 14.71 -2.56 4.34
C LEU A 223 15.82 -1.63 4.85
N HIS A 224 16.68 -1.15 3.97
CA HIS A 224 17.74 -0.23 4.33
C HIS A 224 17.22 1.19 4.46
N ILE A 225 17.60 1.89 5.52
CA ILE A 225 17.22 3.29 5.77
C ILE A 225 18.47 4.06 6.21
N TRP A 226 18.75 5.17 5.55
CA TRP A 226 19.75 6.17 5.91
C TRP A 226 19.04 7.42 6.41
N PRO A 227 18.70 7.52 7.71
CA PRO A 227 18.02 8.69 8.25
C PRO A 227 18.99 9.87 8.35
N ARG A 228 18.52 11.05 7.93
CA ARG A 228 19.20 12.34 8.09
C ARG A 228 18.13 13.36 8.42
N THR A 229 18.29 14.15 9.38
CA THR A 229 17.27 15.04 10.01
C THR A 229 16.22 15.64 9.08
N THR A 230 16.61 16.02 7.85
CA THR A 230 15.71 16.68 6.87
C THR A 230 15.38 15.83 5.65
N HIS A 231 16.11 14.74 5.45
CA HIS A 231 15.95 13.84 4.31
C HIS A 231 16.42 12.42 4.66
N PHE A 232 16.01 11.43 3.90
CA PHE A 232 16.48 10.06 4.10
C PHE A 232 16.41 9.25 2.80
N ILE A 233 17.27 8.23 2.70
CA ILE A 233 17.20 7.22 1.64
C ILE A 233 16.61 5.94 2.24
N MET A 234 15.73 5.30 1.49
CA MET A 234 15.30 3.92 1.71
C MET A 234 15.72 3.07 0.52
N ALA A 235 16.05 1.79 0.75
CA ALA A 235 16.32 0.86 -0.34
C ALA A 235 15.81 -0.55 -0.03
N LEU A 236 15.20 -1.18 -1.04
CA LEU A 236 14.68 -2.55 -1.01
C LEU A 236 15.30 -3.37 -2.13
N ALA A 237 15.62 -4.62 -1.82
CA ALA A 237 16.20 -5.57 -2.76
C ALA A 237 15.22 -5.94 -3.89
N ASN A 238 15.78 -6.14 -5.09
CA ASN A 238 15.14 -6.76 -6.23
C ASN A 238 15.66 -8.21 -6.40
N GLU A 239 14.92 -9.04 -7.10
CA GLU A 239 15.30 -10.43 -7.34
C GLU A 239 16.63 -10.56 -8.11
N ASP A 240 16.94 -9.61 -8.98
CA ASP A 240 18.15 -9.59 -9.82
C ASP A 240 19.43 -9.20 -9.06
N GLY A 241 19.33 -8.88 -7.76
CA GLY A 241 20.45 -8.48 -6.91
C GLY A 241 20.71 -6.98 -6.84
N SER A 242 19.96 -6.17 -7.58
CA SER A 242 19.94 -4.72 -7.44
C SER A 242 19.05 -4.29 -6.27
N PHE A 243 19.10 -2.98 -5.90
CA PHE A 243 18.13 -2.40 -4.97
C PHE A 243 17.48 -1.19 -5.60
N THR A 244 16.18 -1.05 -5.38
CA THR A 244 15.47 0.19 -5.67
C THR A 244 15.50 1.07 -4.45
N GLY A 245 16.22 2.18 -4.56
CA GLY A 245 16.30 3.22 -3.55
C GLY A 245 15.32 4.35 -3.82
N THR A 246 14.97 5.06 -2.77
CA THR A 246 14.11 6.24 -2.82
C THR A 246 14.68 7.29 -1.88
N LEU A 247 15.09 8.44 -2.43
CA LEU A 247 15.47 9.62 -1.63
C LEU A 247 14.22 10.46 -1.37
N TYR A 248 13.91 10.68 -0.10
CA TYR A 248 12.87 11.58 0.38
C TYR A 248 13.50 12.87 0.87
N MET A 249 13.05 14.01 0.37
CA MET A 249 13.60 15.33 0.68
C MET A 249 12.57 16.42 0.38
N ASP A 250 12.74 17.60 0.97
CA ASP A 250 11.91 18.76 0.65
C ASP A 250 11.95 19.08 -0.85
N ARG A 251 10.79 19.41 -1.42
CA ARG A 251 10.70 19.77 -2.84
C ARG A 251 11.32 21.15 -3.10
N GLU A 252 11.10 22.09 -2.18
CA GLU A 252 11.56 23.47 -2.22
C GLU A 252 11.62 24.04 -0.80
N ASN A 253 11.98 25.30 -0.66
CA ASN A 253 12.01 26.03 0.62
C ASN A 253 13.12 25.63 1.60
N HIS A 254 14.07 24.82 1.17
CA HIS A 254 15.25 24.45 1.95
C HIS A 254 16.50 24.45 1.06
N ALA A 255 17.68 24.75 1.60
CA ALA A 255 18.94 24.76 0.86
C ALA A 255 19.27 23.36 0.28
N GLU A 256 18.86 22.31 0.98
CA GLU A 256 18.93 20.91 0.56
C GLU A 256 17.54 20.46 0.11
N SER A 257 17.15 20.86 -1.09
CA SER A 257 15.86 20.51 -1.69
C SER A 257 16.02 20.05 -3.14
N PHE A 258 15.04 19.33 -3.67
CA PHE A 258 15.05 18.94 -5.08
C PHE A 258 15.09 20.13 -6.05
N LYS A 259 14.63 21.30 -5.61
CA LYS A 259 14.69 22.51 -6.39
C LYS A 259 16.11 23.08 -6.51
N GLU A 260 16.89 22.95 -5.46
CA GLU A 260 18.24 23.54 -5.37
C GLU A 260 19.33 22.58 -5.89
N LEU A 261 19.17 21.26 -5.71
CA LEU A 261 20.15 20.26 -6.18
C LEU A 261 20.01 19.98 -7.68
N LYS A 262 20.64 20.83 -8.51
CA LYS A 262 20.54 20.77 -9.98
C LYS A 262 21.86 20.46 -10.70
N THR A 263 22.97 21.03 -10.21
CA THR A 263 24.26 20.87 -10.85
C THR A 263 25.01 19.66 -10.35
N TYR A 264 25.94 19.16 -11.15
CA TYR A 264 26.82 18.06 -10.76
C TYR A 264 27.48 18.29 -9.40
N SER A 265 28.11 19.46 -9.23
CA SER A 265 28.83 19.79 -8.00
C SER A 265 27.90 19.86 -6.77
N GLN A 266 26.68 20.38 -6.91
CA GLN A 266 25.72 20.43 -5.80
C GLN A 266 25.29 19.02 -5.37
N ILE A 267 24.99 18.15 -6.34
CA ILE A 267 24.58 16.78 -6.09
C ILE A 267 25.74 15.98 -5.49
N GLN A 268 26.94 16.10 -6.04
CA GLN A 268 28.14 15.46 -5.52
C GLN A 268 28.39 15.87 -4.07
N THR A 269 28.43 17.18 -3.78
CA THR A 269 28.65 17.71 -2.42
C THR A 269 27.59 17.19 -1.45
N PHE A 270 26.32 17.11 -1.89
CA PHE A 270 25.22 16.60 -1.07
C PHE A 270 25.45 15.12 -0.69
N PHE A 271 25.74 14.24 -1.66
CA PHE A 271 25.95 12.82 -1.38
C PHE A 271 27.24 12.56 -0.60
N GLU A 272 28.34 13.24 -0.90
CA GLU A 272 29.60 13.13 -0.17
C GLU A 272 29.46 13.59 1.30
N LYS A 273 28.61 14.60 1.55
CA LYS A 273 28.37 15.12 2.90
C LYS A 273 27.45 14.23 3.73
N TYR A 274 26.35 13.76 3.14
CA TYR A 274 25.27 13.13 3.90
C TYR A 274 25.21 11.60 3.77
N TYR A 275 25.77 11.04 2.73
CA TYR A 275 25.71 9.61 2.43
C TYR A 275 27.05 9.00 2.00
N PRO A 276 28.19 9.38 2.63
CA PRO A 276 29.50 8.90 2.20
C PRO A 276 29.60 7.38 2.25
N GLU A 277 28.97 6.72 3.23
CA GLU A 277 28.95 5.27 3.38
C GLU A 277 28.12 4.55 2.32
N ALA A 278 27.14 5.23 1.70
CA ALA A 278 26.30 4.66 0.66
C ALA A 278 26.94 4.76 -0.74
N LEU A 279 27.93 5.64 -0.94
CA LEU A 279 28.50 5.93 -2.26
C LEU A 279 29.07 4.69 -2.95
N GLU A 280 29.74 3.81 -2.21
CA GLU A 280 30.31 2.57 -2.77
C GLU A 280 29.19 1.66 -3.35
N THR A 281 28.03 1.67 -2.74
CA THR A 281 26.88 0.82 -3.13
C THR A 281 25.98 1.49 -4.14
N LEU A 282 25.88 2.82 -4.14
CA LEU A 282 25.13 3.61 -5.12
C LEU A 282 25.81 3.62 -6.52
N GLY A 283 27.10 3.35 -6.57
CA GLY A 283 27.86 3.29 -7.80
C GLY A 283 28.52 4.62 -8.20
N PRO A 284 28.92 4.80 -9.46
CA PRO A 284 29.64 5.98 -9.91
C PRO A 284 28.84 7.28 -9.73
N MET A 285 29.52 8.36 -9.31
CA MET A 285 28.89 9.68 -9.10
C MET A 285 28.15 10.18 -10.34
N ASP A 286 28.69 9.95 -11.54
CA ASP A 286 28.03 10.33 -12.80
C ASP A 286 26.64 9.72 -12.94
N GLU A 287 26.47 8.46 -12.51
CA GLU A 287 25.19 7.77 -12.56
C GLU A 287 24.22 8.30 -11.49
N ILE A 288 24.69 8.61 -10.29
CA ILE A 288 23.91 9.24 -9.23
C ILE A 288 23.40 10.60 -9.73
N VAL A 289 24.27 11.41 -10.30
CA VAL A 289 23.93 12.74 -10.85
C VAL A 289 22.92 12.62 -11.99
N ARG A 290 23.13 11.67 -12.92
CA ARG A 290 22.20 11.42 -14.01
C ARG A 290 20.80 11.11 -13.47
N GLN A 291 20.70 10.19 -12.52
CA GLN A 291 19.42 9.81 -11.91
C GLN A 291 18.76 11.00 -11.18
N MET A 292 19.54 11.79 -10.44
CA MET A 292 19.05 12.98 -9.76
C MET A 292 18.52 14.04 -10.73
N GLN A 293 19.08 14.14 -11.94
CA GLN A 293 18.65 15.12 -12.95
C GLN A 293 17.48 14.62 -13.79
N GLU A 294 17.48 13.35 -14.20
CA GLU A 294 16.49 12.79 -15.12
C GLU A 294 15.22 12.30 -14.44
N ASN A 295 15.32 11.72 -13.22
CA ASN A 295 14.16 11.19 -12.54
C ASN A 295 13.25 12.33 -12.05
N ALA A 296 11.95 12.20 -12.33
CA ALA A 296 10.96 13.17 -11.88
C ALA A 296 10.82 13.14 -10.34
N VAL A 297 10.50 14.30 -9.77
CA VAL A 297 10.11 14.37 -8.36
C VAL A 297 8.69 13.84 -8.22
N GLY A 298 8.52 12.75 -7.48
CA GLY A 298 7.24 12.21 -7.10
C GLY A 298 6.61 13.03 -5.95
N LEU A 299 5.31 13.23 -6.02
CA LEU A 299 4.55 13.89 -4.96
C LEU A 299 4.12 12.86 -3.92
N LEU A 300 4.12 13.29 -2.66
CA LEU A 300 3.57 12.55 -1.52
C LEU A 300 2.29 13.25 -1.09
N GLY A 301 1.20 12.53 -1.08
CA GLY A 301 -0.08 13.11 -0.72
C GLY A 301 -1.05 12.10 -0.14
N THR A 302 -1.97 12.61 0.67
CA THR A 302 -3.09 11.86 1.26
C THR A 302 -4.39 12.35 0.65
N VAL A 303 -5.23 11.44 0.21
CA VAL A 303 -6.57 11.70 -0.30
C VAL A 303 -7.60 11.12 0.66
N ARG A 304 -8.62 11.92 1.01
CA ARG A 304 -9.73 11.48 1.87
C ARG A 304 -11.05 11.89 1.24
N ALA A 305 -11.77 10.95 0.67
CA ALA A 305 -13.11 11.20 0.14
C ALA A 305 -14.19 11.04 1.23
N THR A 306 -15.23 11.84 1.16
CA THR A 306 -16.36 11.80 2.12
C THR A 306 -17.23 10.57 1.92
N SER A 307 -17.28 10.06 0.68
CA SER A 307 -17.95 8.82 0.27
C SER A 307 -17.21 8.22 -0.89
N TYR A 308 -17.39 6.92 -1.14
CA TYR A 308 -16.74 6.21 -2.23
C TYR A 308 -17.69 5.90 -3.39
N ASN A 309 -18.99 6.18 -3.27
CA ASN A 309 -19.95 5.72 -4.28
C ASN A 309 -21.02 6.74 -4.66
N TYR A 310 -21.58 6.50 -5.83
CA TYR A 310 -22.82 7.11 -6.32
C TYR A 310 -23.87 6.04 -6.55
N GLY A 311 -24.71 5.80 -5.54
CA GLY A 311 -25.70 4.74 -5.60
C GLY A 311 -25.11 3.39 -6.00
N GLY A 312 -25.76 2.67 -6.92
CA GLY A 312 -25.24 1.44 -7.53
C GLY A 312 -24.56 1.65 -8.89
N HIS A 313 -24.26 2.90 -9.27
CA HIS A 313 -23.77 3.24 -10.60
C HIS A 313 -22.25 3.44 -10.66
N CYS A 314 -21.66 3.94 -9.58
CA CYS A 314 -20.24 4.20 -9.51
C CYS A 314 -19.69 3.91 -8.11
N CYS A 315 -18.46 3.36 -8.03
CA CYS A 315 -17.73 3.18 -6.78
C CYS A 315 -16.23 3.40 -7.01
N LEU A 316 -15.61 4.25 -6.16
CA LEU A 316 -14.17 4.44 -6.10
C LEU A 316 -13.55 3.43 -5.14
N PHE A 317 -12.34 2.95 -5.42
CA PHE A 317 -11.59 2.09 -4.52
C PHE A 317 -10.07 2.25 -4.71
N GLY A 318 -9.29 1.78 -3.76
CA GLY A 318 -7.85 1.99 -3.75
C GLY A 318 -7.48 3.47 -3.74
N ASP A 319 -6.35 3.83 -4.37
CA ASP A 319 -5.85 5.21 -4.39
C ASP A 319 -6.85 6.22 -5.00
N ALA A 320 -7.80 5.78 -5.81
CA ALA A 320 -8.84 6.65 -6.34
C ALA A 320 -9.79 7.15 -5.24
N ALA A 321 -9.99 6.37 -4.19
CA ALA A 321 -10.81 6.71 -3.03
C ALA A 321 -10.00 7.34 -1.89
N HIS A 322 -8.78 6.81 -1.63
CA HIS A 322 -8.03 7.07 -0.39
C HIS A 322 -6.51 6.87 -0.57
N ALA A 323 -5.88 7.56 -1.50
CA ALA A 323 -4.42 7.52 -1.61
C ALA A 323 -3.75 7.91 -0.29
N ILE A 324 -2.69 7.20 0.08
CA ILE A 324 -1.93 7.43 1.32
C ILE A 324 -0.44 7.60 1.04
N THR A 325 0.27 8.25 1.96
CA THR A 325 1.73 8.35 1.90
C THR A 325 2.40 6.99 2.12
N PRO A 326 3.59 6.72 1.52
CA PRO A 326 4.18 5.39 1.48
C PRO A 326 4.85 4.93 2.79
N PHE A 327 4.90 5.77 3.81
CA PHE A 327 5.77 5.58 4.97
C PHE A 327 5.45 4.37 5.85
N PHE A 328 4.24 3.83 5.78
CA PHE A 328 3.88 2.57 6.42
C PHE A 328 3.94 1.36 5.46
N GLY A 329 4.17 1.59 4.17
CA GLY A 329 4.18 0.52 3.15
C GLY A 329 2.81 -0.12 2.89
N GLN A 330 1.70 0.56 3.20
CA GLN A 330 0.37 -0.05 3.19
C GLN A 330 -0.55 0.36 2.03
N GLY A 331 -0.18 1.28 1.15
CA GLY A 331 -1.05 1.73 0.05
C GLY A 331 -1.57 0.57 -0.81
N THR A 332 -0.68 -0.29 -1.28
CA THR A 332 -1.05 -1.47 -2.09
C THR A 332 -1.85 -2.48 -1.26
N ASN A 333 -1.44 -2.75 -0.02
CA ASN A 333 -2.13 -3.71 0.86
C ASN A 333 -3.56 -3.26 1.18
N CYS A 334 -3.76 -1.98 1.47
CA CYS A 334 -5.07 -1.37 1.69
C CYS A 334 -5.94 -1.47 0.44
N SER A 335 -5.38 -1.15 -0.75
CA SER A 335 -6.09 -1.26 -2.02
C SER A 335 -6.46 -2.71 -2.39
N PHE A 336 -5.62 -3.68 -2.03
CA PHE A 336 -5.93 -5.10 -2.24
C PHE A 336 -6.98 -5.61 -1.26
N GLU A 337 -6.97 -5.13 -0.02
CA GLU A 337 -8.04 -5.39 0.94
C GLU A 337 -9.36 -4.78 0.47
N ASP A 338 -9.35 -3.61 -0.19
CA ASP A 338 -10.54 -3.07 -0.85
C ASP A 338 -11.10 -4.03 -1.91
N CYS A 339 -10.21 -4.61 -2.74
CA CYS A 339 -10.64 -5.57 -3.76
C CYS A 339 -11.36 -6.76 -3.15
N LEU A 340 -10.87 -7.26 -1.99
CA LEU A 340 -11.50 -8.34 -1.24
C LEU A 340 -12.89 -7.94 -0.74
N VAL A 341 -12.97 -6.84 0.03
CA VAL A 341 -14.21 -6.41 0.66
C VAL A 341 -15.25 -6.00 -0.37
N LEU A 342 -14.85 -5.24 -1.40
CA LEU A 342 -15.75 -4.81 -2.47
C LEU A 342 -16.30 -6.00 -3.26
N PHE A 343 -15.44 -6.98 -3.56
CA PHE A 343 -15.89 -8.20 -4.23
C PHE A 343 -16.89 -8.99 -3.38
N ASP A 344 -16.61 -9.22 -2.10
CA ASP A 344 -17.50 -9.99 -1.22
C ASP A 344 -18.88 -9.32 -1.13
N LEU A 345 -18.93 -8.00 -0.97
CA LEU A 345 -20.18 -7.23 -0.92
C LEU A 345 -20.93 -7.24 -2.26
N ILE A 346 -20.23 -7.09 -3.40
CA ILE A 346 -20.86 -7.19 -4.72
C ILE A 346 -21.43 -8.60 -4.91
N PHE A 347 -20.67 -9.64 -4.58
CA PHE A 347 -21.08 -11.02 -4.78
C PHE A 347 -22.27 -11.40 -3.90
N GLU A 348 -22.35 -10.86 -2.67
CA GLU A 348 -23.45 -11.10 -1.75
C GLU A 348 -24.75 -10.38 -2.19
N HIS A 349 -24.63 -9.11 -2.62
CA HIS A 349 -25.82 -8.27 -2.85
C HIS A 349 -26.22 -8.09 -4.32
N ALA A 350 -25.30 -8.38 -5.24
CA ALA A 350 -25.50 -8.24 -6.69
C ALA A 350 -24.76 -9.37 -7.46
N PRO A 351 -25.07 -10.66 -7.22
CA PRO A 351 -24.39 -11.78 -7.85
C PRO A 351 -24.54 -11.75 -9.38
N PRO A 352 -23.65 -12.42 -10.15
CA PRO A 352 -23.58 -12.27 -11.62
C PRO A 352 -24.85 -12.68 -12.36
N ASN A 353 -25.66 -13.58 -11.78
CA ASN A 353 -26.94 -14.01 -12.34
C ASN A 353 -28.12 -13.12 -11.93
N ASN A 354 -27.94 -12.20 -11.00
CA ASN A 354 -28.96 -11.27 -10.48
C ASN A 354 -28.33 -9.92 -10.07
N MET A 355 -27.51 -9.33 -10.93
CA MET A 355 -26.90 -8.02 -10.67
C MET A 355 -27.94 -6.90 -10.88
N THR A 356 -28.37 -6.28 -9.80
CA THR A 356 -29.31 -5.16 -9.81
C THR A 356 -28.66 -3.89 -9.29
N THR A 357 -29.11 -2.73 -9.78
CA THR A 357 -28.65 -1.41 -9.28
C THR A 357 -28.90 -1.24 -7.78
N ALA A 358 -30.01 -1.76 -7.27
CA ALA A 358 -30.32 -1.70 -5.83
C ALA A 358 -29.35 -2.57 -5.00
N GLY A 359 -29.02 -3.77 -5.48
CA GLY A 359 -28.03 -4.64 -4.86
C GLY A 359 -26.64 -4.01 -4.86
N LEU A 360 -26.23 -3.43 -6.00
CA LEU A 360 -24.97 -2.69 -6.11
C LEU A 360 -24.94 -1.46 -5.18
N ALA A 361 -26.04 -0.70 -5.08
CA ALA A 361 -26.12 0.44 -4.17
C ALA A 361 -25.92 0.01 -2.71
N ARG A 362 -26.50 -1.13 -2.34
CA ARG A 362 -26.30 -1.70 -1.00
C ARG A 362 -24.84 -2.10 -0.78
N ALA A 363 -24.24 -2.82 -1.73
CA ALA A 363 -22.84 -3.25 -1.67
C ALA A 363 -21.89 -2.05 -1.51
N PHE A 364 -22.05 -1.03 -2.35
CA PHE A 364 -21.18 0.15 -2.37
C PHE A 364 -21.33 1.04 -1.12
N ASN A 365 -22.56 1.16 -0.58
CA ASN A 365 -22.78 1.87 0.69
C ASN A 365 -22.14 1.13 1.87
N LEU A 366 -22.24 -0.20 1.90
CA LEU A 366 -21.55 -1.02 2.90
C LEU A 366 -20.04 -0.90 2.77
N PHE A 367 -19.52 -0.97 1.56
CA PHE A 367 -18.10 -0.77 1.28
C PHE A 367 -17.58 0.59 1.78
N THR A 368 -18.29 1.70 1.48
CA THR A 368 -17.93 3.01 2.00
C THR A 368 -17.89 3.01 3.53
N ARG A 369 -18.94 2.46 4.16
CA ARG A 369 -19.06 2.44 5.63
C ARG A 369 -17.94 1.64 6.29
N GLU A 370 -17.54 0.52 5.70
CA GLU A 370 -16.53 -0.38 6.26
C GLU A 370 -15.10 0.11 5.95
N ARG A 371 -14.87 0.59 4.73
CA ARG A 371 -13.49 0.88 4.29
C ARG A 371 -13.02 2.29 4.63
N LYS A 372 -13.93 3.28 4.65
CA LYS A 372 -13.51 4.67 4.93
C LYS A 372 -12.83 4.85 6.29
N PRO A 373 -13.36 4.37 7.43
CA PRO A 373 -12.66 4.48 8.71
C PRO A 373 -11.29 3.80 8.69
N ASN A 374 -11.17 2.67 8.01
CA ASN A 374 -9.93 1.92 7.87
C ASN A 374 -8.89 2.67 7.03
N ALA A 375 -9.31 3.24 5.90
CA ALA A 375 -8.44 4.02 5.03
C ALA A 375 -7.96 5.32 5.73
N ASP A 376 -8.85 5.98 6.48
CA ASP A 376 -8.48 7.17 7.25
C ASP A 376 -7.47 6.81 8.35
N ALA A 377 -7.67 5.71 9.08
CA ALA A 377 -6.78 5.24 10.14
C ALA A 377 -5.37 4.91 9.61
N ILE A 378 -5.28 4.17 8.50
CA ILE A 378 -3.95 3.86 7.93
C ILE A 378 -3.27 5.09 7.34
N ALA A 379 -4.03 6.07 6.83
CA ALA A 379 -3.48 7.34 6.37
C ALA A 379 -2.87 8.13 7.54
N ASP A 380 -3.55 8.20 8.69
CA ASP A 380 -3.02 8.84 9.90
C ASP A 380 -1.77 8.12 10.41
N MET A 381 -1.82 6.79 10.53
CA MET A 381 -0.66 6.00 10.95
C MET A 381 0.53 6.13 9.99
N ALA A 382 0.31 6.34 8.70
CA ALA A 382 1.39 6.55 7.73
C ALA A 382 2.06 7.91 7.93
N LEU A 383 1.31 8.96 8.28
CA LEU A 383 1.85 10.27 8.61
C LEU A 383 2.64 10.22 9.94
N ASP A 384 2.11 9.54 10.96
CA ASP A 384 2.82 9.32 12.22
C ASP A 384 4.15 8.59 12.03
N ASN A 385 4.14 7.55 11.18
CA ASN A 385 5.35 6.76 10.90
C ASN A 385 6.41 7.58 10.13
N PHE A 386 6.00 8.55 9.32
CA PHE A 386 6.93 9.49 8.69
C PHE A 386 7.71 10.29 9.75
N VAL A 387 7.00 10.84 10.73
CA VAL A 387 7.62 11.58 11.84
C VAL A 387 8.53 10.67 12.66
N GLU A 388 8.11 9.42 12.91
CA GLU A 388 8.93 8.42 13.59
C GLU A 388 10.23 8.16 12.83
N MET A 389 10.15 7.87 11.52
CA MET A 389 11.31 7.53 10.69
C MET A 389 12.29 8.70 10.51
N ARG A 390 11.76 9.92 10.46
CA ARG A 390 12.57 11.12 10.27
C ARG A 390 13.26 11.58 11.58
N ASP A 391 12.51 11.62 12.69
CA ASP A 391 12.89 12.37 13.88
C ASP A 391 13.25 11.48 15.09
N ARG A 392 12.72 10.25 15.19
CA ARG A 392 12.77 9.46 16.44
C ARG A 392 13.71 8.28 16.41
N VAL A 393 14.18 7.85 15.26
CA VAL A 393 15.01 6.62 15.11
C VAL A 393 16.38 6.74 15.79
N GLY A 394 16.83 7.95 16.11
CA GLY A 394 18.07 8.23 16.87
C GLY A 394 17.84 8.54 18.36
N ASP A 395 16.59 8.61 18.81
CA ASP A 395 16.27 8.93 20.21
C ASP A 395 16.40 7.69 21.10
N ALA A 396 17.34 7.74 22.07
CA ALA A 396 17.60 6.65 23.00
C ALA A 396 16.35 6.25 23.84
N GLN A 397 15.52 7.23 24.23
CA GLN A 397 14.27 6.94 24.94
C GLN A 397 13.25 6.24 24.05
N PHE A 398 13.13 6.64 22.79
CA PHE A 398 12.27 5.97 21.83
C PHE A 398 12.73 4.54 21.58
N LEU A 399 14.02 4.31 21.40
CA LEU A 399 14.59 2.96 21.22
C LEU A 399 14.35 2.09 22.46
N LEU A 400 14.46 2.63 23.66
CA LEU A 400 14.11 1.92 24.89
C LEU A 400 12.63 1.52 24.90
N LYS A 401 11.71 2.44 24.56
CA LYS A 401 10.27 2.14 24.46
C LYS A 401 9.99 1.04 23.44
N LYS A 402 10.66 1.06 22.30
CA LYS A 402 10.56 -0.02 21.28
C LYS A 402 11.08 -1.36 21.80
N SER A 403 12.15 -1.37 22.57
CA SER A 403 12.64 -2.60 23.21
C SER A 403 11.65 -3.16 24.22
N VAL A 404 10.98 -2.27 24.98
CA VAL A 404 9.91 -2.65 25.92
C VAL A 404 8.68 -3.17 25.16
N GLU A 405 8.25 -2.50 24.07
CA GLU A 405 7.16 -2.97 23.21
C GLU A 405 7.42 -4.41 22.72
N ASN A 406 8.63 -4.69 22.22
CA ASN A 406 9.05 -6.03 21.78
C ASN A 406 9.05 -7.04 22.93
N LEU A 407 9.50 -6.66 24.12
CA LEU A 407 9.46 -7.53 25.30
C LEU A 407 8.02 -7.90 25.65
N LEU A 408 7.10 -6.94 25.67
CA LEU A 408 5.69 -7.19 25.97
C LEU A 408 5.02 -8.04 24.91
N GLU A 409 5.29 -7.79 23.61
CA GLU A 409 4.80 -8.59 22.50
C GLU A 409 5.21 -10.07 22.63
N ASN A 410 6.45 -10.35 23.05
CA ASN A 410 6.93 -11.72 23.27
C ASN A 410 6.38 -12.38 24.53
N LYS A 411 6.04 -11.59 25.57
CA LYS A 411 5.56 -12.11 26.86
C LYS A 411 4.06 -12.30 26.94
N PHE A 412 3.31 -11.45 26.24
CA PHE A 412 1.85 -11.39 26.29
C PHE A 412 1.24 -11.49 24.88
N GLU A 413 1.76 -12.40 24.06
CA GLU A 413 1.45 -12.57 22.63
C GLU A 413 -0.05 -12.65 22.33
N ASP A 414 -0.84 -13.24 23.24
CA ASP A 414 -2.30 -13.37 23.13
C ASP A 414 -3.07 -12.07 23.38
N ARG A 415 -2.45 -11.08 24.06
CA ARG A 415 -3.08 -9.85 24.54
C ARG A 415 -2.32 -8.58 24.18
N PHE A 416 -1.11 -8.67 23.63
CA PHE A 416 -0.28 -7.53 23.27
C PHE A 416 0.47 -7.83 21.97
N ARG A 417 0.19 -7.05 20.92
CA ARG A 417 0.89 -7.13 19.62
C ARG A 417 1.18 -5.71 19.18
N SER A 418 2.38 -5.45 18.71
CA SER A 418 2.76 -4.11 18.26
C SER A 418 1.81 -3.59 17.17
N ARG A 419 1.62 -2.26 17.13
CA ARG A 419 0.81 -1.62 16.08
C ARG A 419 1.27 -2.05 14.67
N TYR A 420 2.58 -2.19 14.49
CA TYR A 420 3.15 -2.63 13.22
C TYR A 420 2.70 -4.06 12.86
N ALA A 421 2.79 -5.00 13.79
CA ALA A 421 2.35 -6.38 13.58
C ALA A 421 0.85 -6.47 13.26
N MET A 422 0.01 -5.72 14.00
CA MET A 422 -1.44 -5.66 13.74
C MET A 422 -1.76 -5.10 12.35
N VAL A 423 -1.06 -4.06 11.90
CA VAL A 423 -1.24 -3.46 10.57
C VAL A 423 -0.80 -4.42 9.47
N CYS A 424 0.38 -5.01 9.57
CA CYS A 424 0.97 -5.82 8.51
C CYS A 424 0.39 -7.23 8.45
N TYR A 425 0.14 -7.84 9.60
CA TYR A 425 -0.21 -9.27 9.72
C TYR A 425 -1.63 -9.51 10.22
N GLY A 426 -2.35 -8.46 10.62
CA GLY A 426 -3.72 -8.57 11.14
C GLY A 426 -4.81 -8.90 10.12
N GLY A 427 -4.49 -8.89 8.83
CA GLY A 427 -5.48 -9.06 7.74
C GLY A 427 -6.18 -10.42 7.66
N GLY A 428 -5.77 -11.39 8.44
CA GLY A 428 -6.43 -12.71 8.50
C GLY A 428 -7.58 -12.83 9.49
N GLY A 429 -7.60 -11.91 10.47
CA GLY A 429 -8.57 -11.85 11.54
C GLY A 429 -9.42 -10.58 11.48
N ASN A 430 -10.07 -10.27 12.58
CA ASN A 430 -10.90 -9.07 12.72
C ASN A 430 -10.09 -7.81 13.06
N ILE A 431 -8.77 -7.81 12.77
CA ILE A 431 -7.91 -6.68 13.09
C ILE A 431 -7.89 -5.74 11.88
N THR A 432 -8.82 -4.81 11.88
CA THR A 432 -8.92 -3.74 10.89
C THR A 432 -7.86 -2.66 11.16
N TYR A 433 -7.64 -1.73 10.22
CA TYR A 433 -6.66 -0.64 10.42
C TYR A 433 -7.07 0.31 11.56
N ASP A 434 -8.37 0.63 11.69
CA ASP A 434 -8.85 1.45 12.79
C ASP A 434 -8.72 0.72 14.14
N ALA A 435 -8.94 -0.59 14.18
CA ALA A 435 -8.67 -1.40 15.36
C ALA A 435 -7.19 -1.39 15.73
N ALA A 436 -6.30 -1.57 14.75
CA ALA A 436 -4.85 -1.53 14.97
C ALA A 436 -4.37 -0.15 15.46
N GLN A 437 -4.98 0.94 14.99
CA GLN A 437 -4.70 2.30 15.47
C GLN A 437 -5.11 2.45 16.94
N ARG A 438 -6.37 2.19 17.26
CA ARG A 438 -6.92 2.36 18.62
C ARG A 438 -6.22 1.48 19.65
N LEU A 439 -5.99 0.20 19.34
CA LEU A 439 -5.27 -0.71 20.21
C LEU A 439 -3.80 -0.28 20.37
N GLY A 440 -3.15 0.12 19.27
CA GLY A 440 -1.76 0.58 19.28
C GLY A 440 -1.55 1.84 20.13
N GLU A 441 -2.51 2.77 20.17
CA GLU A 441 -2.48 3.95 21.04
C GLU A 441 -2.49 3.55 22.53
N VAL A 442 -3.38 2.63 22.90
CA VAL A 442 -3.46 2.12 24.28
C VAL A 442 -2.19 1.35 24.65
N GLN A 443 -1.68 0.53 23.76
CA GLN A 443 -0.42 -0.23 23.94
C GLN A 443 0.77 0.70 24.15
N TRP A 444 0.88 1.75 23.33
CA TRP A 444 1.95 2.73 23.48
C TRP A 444 1.87 3.46 24.81
N GLY A 445 0.66 3.84 25.26
CA GLY A 445 0.43 4.42 26.57
C GLY A 445 0.85 3.49 27.71
N ILE A 446 0.65 2.18 27.60
CA ILE A 446 1.13 1.18 28.56
C ILE A 446 2.68 1.18 28.60
N VAL A 447 3.33 1.16 27.43
CA VAL A 447 4.80 1.24 27.33
C VAL A 447 5.32 2.52 27.99
N GLU A 448 4.68 3.66 27.77
CA GLU A 448 5.07 4.94 28.40
C GLU A 448 4.95 4.93 29.92
N ASP A 449 3.89 4.32 30.45
CA ASP A 449 3.68 4.18 31.89
C ASP A 449 4.69 3.20 32.55
N LEU A 450 5.24 2.27 31.79
CA LEU A 450 6.25 1.32 32.26
C LEU A 450 7.66 1.87 32.18
N VAL A 451 7.98 2.72 31.21
CA VAL A 451 9.28 3.36 31.04
C VAL A 451 9.35 4.64 31.93
N THR A 452 9.41 4.42 33.24
CA THR A 452 9.54 5.52 34.22
C THR A 452 11.00 5.91 34.46
N ALA A 453 11.22 7.00 35.22
CA ALA A 453 12.56 7.43 35.59
C ALA A 453 13.34 6.30 36.31
N GLY A 454 14.51 5.97 35.77
CA GLY A 454 15.39 4.89 36.27
C GLY A 454 15.34 3.58 35.47
N VAL A 455 14.37 3.40 34.57
CA VAL A 455 14.37 2.29 33.61
C VAL A 455 15.31 2.64 32.46
N THR A 456 16.35 1.84 32.24
CA THR A 456 17.39 2.03 31.21
C THR A 456 17.50 0.84 30.25
N SER A 457 16.80 -0.27 30.54
CA SER A 457 16.70 -1.44 29.65
C SER A 457 15.33 -2.10 29.80
N ALA A 458 14.91 -2.84 28.77
CA ALA A 458 13.61 -3.51 28.76
C ALA A 458 13.48 -4.56 29.87
N GLU A 459 14.58 -5.24 30.25
CA GLU A 459 14.60 -6.28 31.28
C GLU A 459 14.29 -5.74 32.69
N GLN A 460 14.39 -4.43 32.89
CA GLN A 460 14.08 -3.76 34.17
C GLN A 460 12.58 -3.46 34.33
N VAL A 461 11.79 -3.71 33.31
CA VAL A 461 10.34 -3.43 33.35
C VAL A 461 9.65 -4.43 34.27
N ASP A 462 8.78 -3.91 35.13
CA ASP A 462 7.90 -4.70 36.00
C ASP A 462 6.81 -5.40 35.17
N LEU A 463 6.98 -6.70 34.94
CA LEU A 463 6.06 -7.51 34.13
C LEU A 463 4.72 -7.77 34.83
N ASP A 464 4.66 -7.78 36.17
CA ASP A 464 3.40 -7.93 36.91
C ASP A 464 2.54 -6.65 36.74
N ARG A 465 3.20 -5.48 36.80
CA ARG A 465 2.54 -4.20 36.48
C ARG A 465 2.11 -4.14 35.01
N ALA A 466 2.93 -4.63 34.09
CA ALA A 466 2.57 -4.71 32.70
C ALA A 466 1.33 -5.57 32.47
N ASP A 467 1.27 -6.76 33.07
CA ASP A 467 0.11 -7.65 33.00
C ASP A 467 -1.16 -6.97 33.56
N ALA A 468 -1.05 -6.30 34.69
CA ALA A 468 -2.17 -5.55 35.30
C ALA A 468 -2.69 -4.44 34.35
N LEU A 469 -1.80 -3.64 33.74
CA LEU A 469 -2.17 -2.58 32.79
C LEU A 469 -2.81 -3.14 31.51
N ILE A 470 -2.27 -4.23 30.96
CA ILE A 470 -2.84 -4.91 29.78
C ILE A 470 -4.25 -5.40 30.09
N ASN A 471 -4.45 -6.11 31.21
CA ASN A 471 -5.76 -6.59 31.60
C ASN A 471 -6.77 -5.48 31.91
N GLN A 472 -6.29 -4.35 32.44
CA GLN A 472 -7.16 -3.21 32.79
C GLN A 472 -7.58 -2.38 31.57
N ARG A 473 -6.66 -2.15 30.60
CA ARG A 473 -6.87 -1.17 29.53
C ARG A 473 -7.07 -1.81 28.15
N LEU A 474 -6.32 -2.86 27.84
CA LEU A 474 -6.28 -3.42 26.49
C LEU A 474 -7.31 -4.54 26.29
N VAL A 475 -7.41 -5.48 27.24
CA VAL A 475 -8.34 -6.61 27.16
C VAL A 475 -9.81 -6.15 27.04
N PRO A 476 -10.31 -5.15 27.79
CA PRO A 476 -11.67 -4.66 27.61
C PRO A 476 -11.91 -4.03 26.24
N LEU A 477 -10.91 -3.29 25.70
CA LEU A 477 -11.01 -2.67 24.40
C LEU A 477 -11.00 -3.73 23.28
N MET A 478 -10.18 -4.77 23.40
CA MET A 478 -10.19 -5.92 22.47
C MET A 478 -11.57 -6.61 22.45
N ALA A 479 -12.18 -6.80 23.62
CA ALA A 479 -13.52 -7.39 23.74
C ALA A 479 -14.58 -6.49 23.10
N GLU A 480 -14.56 -5.18 23.34
CA GLU A 480 -15.45 -4.19 22.72
C GLU A 480 -15.36 -4.25 21.19
N MET A 481 -14.14 -4.32 20.66
CA MET A 481 -13.86 -4.32 19.23
C MET A 481 -13.94 -5.71 18.59
N GLN A 482 -14.18 -6.76 19.36
CA GLN A 482 -14.21 -8.17 18.92
C GLN A 482 -12.89 -8.58 18.23
N VAL A 483 -11.75 -8.09 18.73
CA VAL A 483 -10.42 -8.39 18.22
C VAL A 483 -9.84 -9.57 18.97
N ASP A 484 -9.31 -10.54 18.22
CA ASP A 484 -8.54 -11.67 18.71
C ASP A 484 -7.12 -11.63 18.14
N LEU A 485 -6.16 -11.25 18.97
CA LEU A 485 -4.75 -11.13 18.55
C LEU A 485 -4.09 -12.47 18.26
N THR A 486 -4.67 -13.60 18.66
CA THR A 486 -4.15 -14.93 18.32
C THR A 486 -4.38 -15.29 16.84
N GLN A 487 -5.24 -14.54 16.14
CA GLN A 487 -5.55 -14.72 14.73
C GLN A 487 -4.64 -13.89 13.81
N ILE A 488 -3.57 -13.31 14.32
CA ILE A 488 -2.55 -12.66 13.48
C ILE A 488 -1.91 -13.73 12.60
N ILE A 489 -1.91 -13.49 11.29
CA ILE A 489 -1.38 -14.40 10.30
C ILE A 489 0.07 -14.01 10.00
N HIS A 490 0.99 -14.78 10.52
CA HIS A 490 2.42 -14.53 10.43
C HIS A 490 2.99 -14.82 9.06
N SER A 491 2.52 -15.89 8.41
CA SER A 491 2.93 -16.23 7.05
C SER A 491 1.75 -16.36 6.10
N VAL A 492 2.01 -16.22 4.81
CA VAL A 492 0.98 -16.41 3.78
C VAL A 492 0.49 -17.85 3.72
N ASP A 493 1.31 -18.80 4.16
CA ASP A 493 0.96 -20.22 4.21
C ASP A 493 -0.12 -20.48 5.28
N ASP A 494 -0.16 -19.68 6.35
CA ASP A 494 -1.17 -19.74 7.40
C ASP A 494 -2.49 -19.06 7.00
N LEU A 495 -2.51 -18.33 5.87
CA LEU A 495 -3.73 -17.74 5.33
C LEU A 495 -4.75 -18.84 5.00
N LYS A 496 -5.60 -19.21 5.95
CA LYS A 496 -6.75 -20.05 5.67
C LYS A 496 -7.67 -19.29 4.71
N VAL A 497 -7.89 -19.84 3.52
CA VAL A 497 -9.00 -19.39 2.67
C VAL A 497 -10.25 -19.57 3.53
N PRO A 498 -11.06 -18.52 3.76
CA PRO A 498 -12.38 -18.73 4.32
C PRO A 498 -13.02 -19.83 3.49
N SER A 499 -13.49 -20.88 4.11
CA SER A 499 -14.13 -21.99 3.41
C SER A 499 -15.40 -21.48 2.75
N SER A 500 -15.26 -20.85 1.59
CA SER A 500 -16.37 -20.48 0.71
C SER A 500 -17.07 -21.72 0.14
N SER A 501 -16.61 -22.92 0.51
CA SER A 501 -17.31 -24.19 0.26
C SER A 501 -18.61 -24.34 1.05
N SER A 502 -18.91 -23.44 2.00
CA SER A 502 -20.22 -23.42 2.69
C SER A 502 -21.16 -22.30 2.16
N ARG A 503 -20.75 -21.55 1.13
CA ARG A 503 -21.56 -20.48 0.49
C ARG A 503 -21.57 -20.59 -1.05
N LEU A 504 -21.43 -21.82 -1.56
CA LEU A 504 -21.75 -22.14 -2.95
C LEU A 504 -23.22 -22.54 -3.06
#